data_24e5b4e70ebad9b642ac0b630ab71d65
#
_entry.id   24e5b4e70ebad9b642ac0b630ab71d65
#
_cell.length_a   1.000
_cell.length_b   1.000
_cell.length_c   1.000
_cell.angle_alpha   90.00
_cell.angle_beta   90.00
_cell.angle_gamma   90.00
#
_symmetry.space_group_name_H-M   'P 1'
#
loop_
_entity.id
_entity.type
_entity.pdbx_description
1 polymer ?
#
loop_
_entity_poly.entity_id
_entity_poly.type
_entity_poly.pdbx_seq_one_letter_code
_entity_poly.pdbx_strand_id
1 'polypeptide(L)'
;MFRTANHILVADILWFERIHGAVQSQYALDEIVHADLDSLTNARFLKDQSMIVFVQQLNDEAFLSNISYERHGQRHTEPLIEVLAHVFNHQTHHRGQLHSMIFQITGVLLALDLIYF
;
A
#
# COMPACT_ATOMS: atom_id res chain seq x y z
N MET A 1 1.65 -16.40 -2.26
CA MET A 1 2.53 -15.35 -2.84
C MET A 1 1.75 -14.36 -3.71
N PHE A 2 1.16 -14.78 -4.83
CA PHE A 2 0.47 -13.88 -5.78
C PHE A 2 -0.72 -13.12 -5.16
N ARG A 3 -1.53 -13.78 -4.32
CA ARG A 3 -2.60 -13.11 -3.55
C ARG A 3 -2.07 -12.03 -2.62
N THR A 4 -0.96 -12.29 -1.93
CA THR A 4 -0.35 -11.31 -1.02
C THR A 4 0.16 -10.08 -1.77
N ALA A 5 0.74 -10.27 -2.96
CA ALA A 5 1.20 -9.15 -3.79
C ALA A 5 0.03 -8.29 -4.31
N ASN A 6 -1.08 -8.92 -4.76
CA ASN A 6 -2.31 -8.20 -5.10
C ASN A 6 -2.91 -7.48 -3.87
N HIS A 7 -2.95 -8.14 -2.72
CA HIS A 7 -3.45 -7.56 -1.47
C HIS A 7 -2.73 -6.26 -1.08
N ILE A 8 -1.41 -6.22 -1.19
CA ILE A 8 -0.64 -4.99 -0.92
C ILE A 8 -1.08 -3.87 -1.87
N LEU A 9 -1.19 -4.16 -3.17
CA LEU A 9 -1.62 -3.17 -4.16
C LEU A 9 -3.04 -2.66 -3.88
N VAL A 10 -3.98 -3.56 -3.62
CA VAL A 10 -5.39 -3.21 -3.31
C VAL A 10 -5.47 -2.36 -2.05
N ALA A 11 -4.76 -2.74 -0.98
CA ALA A 11 -4.73 -1.97 0.26
C ALA A 11 -4.21 -0.55 0.04
N ASP A 12 -3.13 -0.39 -0.74
CA ASP A 12 -2.58 0.93 -1.07
C ASP A 12 -3.54 1.77 -1.93
N ILE A 13 -4.24 1.16 -2.88
CA ILE A 13 -5.26 1.85 -3.68
C ILE A 13 -6.35 2.40 -2.75
N LEU A 14 -6.93 1.54 -1.92
CA LEU A 14 -8.04 1.92 -1.03
C LEU A 14 -7.62 2.99 0.00
N TRP A 15 -6.42 2.90 0.56
CA TRP A 15 -5.93 3.90 1.50
C TRP A 15 -5.66 5.25 0.84
N PHE A 16 -5.04 5.26 -0.35
CA PHE A 16 -4.79 6.52 -1.06
C PHE A 16 -6.07 7.16 -1.60
N GLU A 17 -7.09 6.39 -1.98
CA GLU A 17 -8.42 6.92 -2.26
C GLU A 17 -9.03 7.63 -1.05
N ARG A 18 -8.91 7.04 0.16
CA ARG A 18 -9.34 7.68 1.42
C ARG A 18 -8.57 8.95 1.72
N ILE A 19 -7.25 8.93 1.57
CA ILE A 19 -6.38 10.09 1.77
C ILE A 19 -6.77 11.24 0.83
N HIS A 20 -7.07 10.94 -0.42
CA HIS A 20 -7.48 11.95 -1.41
C HIS A 20 -8.97 12.35 -1.34
N GLY A 21 -9.76 11.73 -0.49
CA GLY A 21 -11.21 11.92 -0.45
C GLY A 21 -11.91 11.49 -1.74
N ALA A 22 -11.32 10.57 -2.48
CA ALA A 22 -11.86 10.04 -3.72
C ALA A 22 -12.98 9.01 -3.46
N VAL A 23 -13.78 8.74 -4.50
CA VAL A 23 -14.73 7.63 -4.47
C VAL A 23 -13.96 6.34 -4.32
N GLN A 24 -14.30 5.56 -3.28
CA GLN A 24 -13.59 4.32 -2.99
C GLN A 24 -13.97 3.22 -3.98
N SER A 25 -12.95 2.55 -4.50
CA SER A 25 -13.11 1.31 -5.26
C SER A 25 -13.74 0.23 -4.39
N GLN A 26 -14.53 -0.63 -5.03
CA GLN A 26 -15.25 -1.72 -4.33
C GLN A 26 -14.43 -3.02 -4.33
N TYR A 27 -13.11 -2.91 -4.30
CA TYR A 27 -12.25 -4.09 -4.23
C TYR A 27 -12.37 -4.81 -2.89
N ALA A 28 -12.49 -6.14 -2.94
CA ALA A 28 -12.26 -6.97 -1.78
C ALA A 28 -10.76 -7.01 -1.45
N LEU A 29 -10.40 -7.04 -0.16
CA LEU A 29 -8.98 -7.04 0.25
C LEU A 29 -8.19 -8.26 -0.23
N ASP A 30 -8.85 -9.35 -0.54
CA ASP A 30 -8.28 -10.60 -1.06
C ASP A 30 -8.48 -10.78 -2.58
N GLU A 31 -8.97 -9.73 -3.25
CA GLU A 31 -9.23 -9.76 -4.69
C GLU A 31 -7.93 -9.83 -5.49
N ILE A 32 -7.96 -10.63 -6.55
CA ILE A 32 -6.87 -10.67 -7.54
C ILE A 32 -7.24 -9.73 -8.68
N VAL A 33 -6.79 -8.48 -8.58
CA VAL A 33 -7.08 -7.43 -9.59
C VAL A 33 -6.17 -7.54 -10.81
N HIS A 34 -5.00 -8.16 -10.65
CA HIS A 34 -4.08 -8.46 -11.74
C HIS A 34 -3.77 -9.95 -11.75
N ALA A 35 -4.12 -10.62 -12.85
CA ALA A 35 -4.05 -12.08 -12.96
C ALA A 35 -2.66 -12.61 -13.37
N ASP A 36 -1.77 -11.76 -13.83
CA ASP A 36 -0.40 -12.09 -14.24
C ASP A 36 0.62 -11.15 -13.58
N LEU A 37 1.89 -11.60 -13.57
CA LEU A 37 2.96 -10.89 -12.89
C LEU A 37 3.33 -9.57 -13.58
N ASP A 38 3.26 -9.52 -14.90
CA ASP A 38 3.67 -8.34 -15.67
C ASP A 38 2.69 -7.18 -15.43
N SER A 39 1.39 -7.45 -15.52
CA SER A 39 0.35 -6.45 -15.21
C SER A 39 0.40 -6.00 -13.76
N LEU A 40 0.62 -6.92 -12.81
CA LEU A 40 0.76 -6.60 -11.39
C LEU A 40 1.99 -5.73 -11.13
N THR A 41 3.14 -6.07 -11.72
CA THR A 41 4.39 -5.32 -11.58
C THR A 41 4.24 -3.89 -12.12
N ASN A 42 3.63 -3.75 -13.30
CA ASN A 42 3.37 -2.43 -13.89
C ASN A 42 2.43 -1.59 -13.01
N ALA A 43 1.33 -2.18 -12.54
CA ALA A 43 0.38 -1.50 -11.66
C ALA A 43 1.04 -1.10 -10.31
N ARG A 44 1.88 -1.96 -9.75
CA ARG A 44 2.66 -1.66 -8.55
C ARG A 44 3.61 -0.49 -8.77
N PHE A 45 4.37 -0.51 -9.87
CA PHE A 45 5.28 0.57 -10.23
C PHE A 45 4.56 1.92 -10.34
N LEU A 46 3.44 1.96 -11.07
CA LEU A 46 2.66 3.19 -11.22
C LEU A 46 2.11 3.69 -9.87
N LYS A 47 1.67 2.77 -9.03
CA LYS A 47 1.18 3.12 -7.68
C LYS A 47 2.31 3.67 -6.81
N ASP A 48 3.49 3.06 -6.82
CA ASP A 48 4.66 3.54 -6.08
C ASP A 48 5.06 4.94 -6.52
N GLN A 49 5.09 5.22 -7.84
CA GLN A 49 5.38 6.55 -8.35
C GLN A 49 4.37 7.59 -7.84
N SER A 50 3.07 7.26 -7.85
CA SER A 50 2.04 8.16 -7.34
C SER A 50 2.18 8.44 -5.84
N MET A 51 2.55 7.44 -5.06
CA MET A 51 2.79 7.56 -3.61
C MET A 51 4.01 8.43 -3.31
N ILE A 52 5.10 8.24 -4.07
CA ILE A 52 6.32 9.06 -3.94
C ILE A 52 6.00 10.53 -4.22
N VAL A 53 5.32 10.81 -5.34
CA VAL A 53 4.93 12.19 -5.69
C VAL A 53 4.06 12.81 -4.61
N PHE A 54 3.08 12.06 -4.09
CA PHE A 54 2.23 12.53 -3.00
C PHE A 54 3.05 12.92 -1.77
N VAL A 55 3.93 12.03 -1.29
CA VAL A 55 4.74 12.26 -0.09
C VAL A 55 5.70 13.46 -0.30
N GLN A 56 6.29 13.60 -1.48
CA GLN A 56 7.18 14.72 -1.81
C GLN A 56 6.47 16.08 -1.84
N GLN A 57 5.17 16.11 -2.07
CA GLN A 57 4.35 17.32 -2.09
C GLN A 57 3.78 17.70 -0.73
N LEU A 58 3.90 16.84 0.29
CA LEU A 58 3.42 17.13 1.64
C LEU A 58 4.26 18.25 2.26
N ASN A 59 3.56 19.26 2.78
CA ASN A 59 4.13 20.24 3.69
C ASN A 59 3.73 19.89 5.15
N ASP A 60 4.30 20.59 6.11
CA ASP A 60 4.05 20.35 7.54
C ASP A 60 2.57 20.46 7.92
N GLU A 61 1.85 21.42 7.33
CA GLU A 61 0.42 21.63 7.59
C GLU A 61 -0.41 20.44 7.09
N ALA A 62 -0.18 20.02 5.85
CA ALA A 62 -0.85 18.86 5.26
C ALA A 62 -0.53 17.57 6.02
N PHE A 63 0.73 17.39 6.40
CA PHE A 63 1.19 16.21 7.14
C PHE A 63 0.54 16.09 8.53
N LEU A 64 0.26 17.21 9.18
CA LEU A 64 -0.39 17.27 10.49
C LEU A 64 -1.93 17.36 10.40
N SER A 65 -2.49 17.39 9.20
CA SER A 65 -3.95 17.44 9.00
C SER A 65 -4.62 16.11 9.29
N ASN A 66 -5.94 16.14 9.43
CA ASN A 66 -6.76 14.95 9.53
C ASN A 66 -7.38 14.60 8.17
N ILE A 67 -7.57 13.32 7.91
CA ILE A 67 -8.40 12.81 6.83
C ILE A 67 -9.69 12.21 7.39
N SER A 68 -10.77 12.29 6.62
CA SER A 68 -12.04 11.66 6.96
C SER A 68 -12.45 10.70 5.83
N TYR A 69 -12.89 9.51 6.20
CA TYR A 69 -13.31 8.47 5.27
C TYR A 69 -14.42 7.61 5.87
N GLU A 70 -15.12 6.88 5.02
CA GLU A 70 -16.09 5.89 5.46
C GLU A 70 -15.52 4.47 5.37
N ARG A 71 -15.81 3.66 6.39
CA ARG A 71 -15.46 2.25 6.42
C ARG A 71 -16.54 1.47 7.15
N HIS A 72 -17.07 0.44 6.52
CA HIS A 72 -18.17 -0.38 7.06
C HIS A 72 -19.38 0.45 7.52
N GLY A 73 -19.74 1.48 6.75
CA GLY A 73 -20.85 2.37 7.05
C GLY A 73 -20.62 3.35 8.21
N GLN A 74 -19.40 3.42 8.71
CA GLN A 74 -19.00 4.36 9.78
C GLN A 74 -18.00 5.38 9.26
N ARG A 75 -18.17 6.63 9.70
CA ARG A 75 -17.22 7.71 9.43
C ARG A 75 -16.07 7.67 10.43
N HIS A 76 -14.87 7.70 9.90
CA HIS A 76 -13.61 7.78 10.64
C HIS A 76 -12.92 9.10 10.34
N THR A 77 -12.20 9.64 11.33
CA THR A 77 -11.34 10.81 11.17
C THR A 77 -10.05 10.51 11.89
N GLU A 78 -8.95 10.49 11.15
CA GLU A 78 -7.63 10.07 11.63
C GLU A 78 -6.55 11.09 11.20
N PRO A 79 -5.52 11.32 11.99
CA PRO A 79 -4.36 12.10 11.55
C PRO A 79 -3.69 11.46 10.34
N LEU A 80 -3.38 12.25 9.31
CA LEU A 80 -2.72 11.76 8.09
C LEU A 80 -1.40 11.03 8.40
N ILE A 81 -0.63 11.53 9.35
CA ILE A 81 0.62 10.89 9.80
C ILE A 81 0.40 9.46 10.29
N GLU A 82 -0.66 9.21 11.05
CA GLU A 82 -0.97 7.87 11.57
C GLU A 82 -1.43 6.95 10.45
N VAL A 83 -2.22 7.47 9.50
CA VAL A 83 -2.65 6.72 8.32
C VAL A 83 -1.45 6.33 7.45
N LEU A 84 -0.52 7.25 7.19
CA LEU A 84 0.70 6.96 6.43
C LEU A 84 1.59 5.95 7.16
N ALA A 85 1.76 6.10 8.47
CA ALA A 85 2.48 5.12 9.28
C ALA A 85 1.84 3.73 9.19
N HIS A 86 0.51 3.65 9.25
CA HIS A 86 -0.23 2.40 9.05
C HIS A 86 0.03 1.80 7.67
N VAL A 87 -0.09 2.58 6.59
CA VAL A 87 0.11 2.11 5.21
C VAL A 87 1.52 1.54 5.03
N PHE A 88 2.55 2.25 5.43
CA PHE A 88 3.93 1.79 5.25
C PHE A 88 4.28 0.61 6.16
N ASN A 89 3.76 0.57 7.38
CA ASN A 89 3.92 -0.60 8.26
C ASN A 89 3.20 -1.85 7.69
N HIS A 90 2.01 -1.68 7.14
CA HIS A 90 1.27 -2.75 6.46
C HIS A 90 2.07 -3.31 5.27
N GLN A 91 2.65 -2.45 4.44
CA GLN A 91 3.54 -2.86 3.36
C GLN A 91 4.75 -3.64 3.87
N THR A 92 5.42 -3.15 4.91
CA THR A 92 6.58 -3.81 5.51
C THR A 92 6.23 -5.21 6.00
N HIS A 93 5.08 -5.35 6.68
CA HIS A 93 4.58 -6.65 7.14
C HIS A 93 4.39 -7.65 6.00
N HIS A 94 3.65 -7.27 4.98
CA HIS A 94 3.35 -8.16 3.85
C HIS A 94 4.54 -8.41 2.92
N ARG A 95 5.43 -7.44 2.76
CA ARG A 95 6.70 -7.65 2.03
C ARG A 95 7.59 -8.66 2.75
N GLY A 96 7.61 -8.66 4.09
CA GLY A 96 8.29 -9.70 4.87
C GLY A 96 7.69 -11.09 4.62
N GLN A 97 6.37 -11.20 4.50
CA GLN A 97 5.70 -12.45 4.13
C GLN A 97 6.09 -12.90 2.71
N LEU A 98 6.06 -11.98 1.73
CA LEU A 98 6.49 -12.27 0.35
C LEU A 98 7.94 -12.73 0.30
N HIS A 99 8.84 -12.06 1.03
CA HIS A 99 10.24 -12.43 1.13
C HIS A 99 10.41 -13.87 1.62
N SER A 100 9.71 -14.24 2.70
CA SER A 100 9.74 -15.61 3.21
C SER A 100 9.23 -16.64 2.19
N MET A 101 8.13 -16.33 1.49
CA MET A 101 7.60 -17.21 0.44
C MET A 101 8.56 -17.36 -0.74
N ILE A 102 9.20 -16.28 -1.18
CA ILE A 102 10.20 -16.31 -2.27
C ILE A 102 11.40 -17.17 -1.85
N PHE A 103 11.90 -16.96 -0.63
CA PHE A 103 13.00 -17.78 -0.11
C PHE A 103 12.67 -19.27 -0.07
N GLN A 104 11.46 -19.64 0.37
CA GLN A 104 11.01 -21.03 0.40
C GLN A 104 10.96 -21.69 -1.00
N ILE A 105 10.65 -20.89 -2.03
CA ILE A 105 10.52 -21.39 -3.42
C ILE A 105 11.88 -21.43 -4.13
N THR A 106 12.71 -20.39 -3.92
CA THR A 106 13.91 -20.17 -4.73
C THR A 106 15.21 -20.50 -4.01
N GLY A 107 15.20 -20.56 -2.68
CA GLY A 107 16.40 -20.63 -1.84
C GLY A 107 17.24 -19.34 -1.83
N VAL A 108 16.78 -18.26 -2.50
CA VAL A 108 17.48 -16.99 -2.59
C VAL A 108 17.02 -16.04 -1.50
N LEU A 109 17.96 -15.57 -0.70
CA LEU A 109 17.72 -14.55 0.32
C LEU A 109 17.92 -13.16 -0.31
N LEU A 110 16.84 -12.36 -0.33
CA LEU A 110 16.88 -10.98 -0.82
C LEU A 110 17.24 -10.04 0.35
N ALA A 111 18.15 -9.08 0.13
CA ALA A 111 18.39 -8.01 1.09
C ALA A 111 17.25 -6.98 1.00
N LEU A 112 16.51 -6.81 2.09
CA LEU A 112 15.38 -5.89 2.17
C LEU A 112 15.56 -4.79 3.23
N ASP A 113 16.75 -4.68 3.81
CA ASP A 113 17.04 -3.68 4.83
C ASP A 113 17.05 -2.28 4.21
N LEU A 114 16.33 -1.36 4.83
CA LEU A 114 16.19 0.03 4.35
C LEU A 114 17.55 0.74 4.21
N ILE A 115 18.55 0.33 4.98
CA ILE A 115 19.90 0.91 4.93
C ILE A 115 20.61 0.67 3.58
N TYR A 116 20.12 -0.26 2.76
CA TYR A 116 20.70 -0.56 1.44
C TYR A 116 19.99 0.19 0.29
N PHE A 117 18.99 1.01 0.59
CA PHE A 117 18.23 1.83 -0.33
C PHE A 117 18.30 3.30 0.07
#